data_9db43b3a215e493d62e9d510afbf5500
#
_entry.id   9db43b3a215e493d62e9d510afbf5500
#
_cell.length_a   1.000
_cell.length_b   1.000
_cell.length_c   1.000
_cell.angle_alpha   90.00
_cell.angle_beta   90.00
_cell.angle_gamma   90.00
#
_symmetry.space_group_name_H-M   'P 1'
#
loop_
_entity.id
_entity.type
_entity.pdbx_description
1 polymer ?
#
loop_
_entity_poly.entity_id
_entity_poly.type
_entity_poly.pdbx_seq_one_letter_code
_entity_poly.pdbx_strand_id
1 'polypeptide(L)'
;MHDDNLPDLKGKVVALYVANPPSYLQNGVVFEYASFVRQGGRLFVVGRQPEYSPYDEHWSAKLQAGVPWDAVVHYVLFESHEDYVSRCPRVKPTWWRRFFA
;
A
#
# COMPACT_ATOMS: atom_id res chain seq x y z
N MET A 1 -8.92 -20.38 9.18
CA MET A 1 -8.95 -18.90 9.18
C MET A 1 -10.30 -18.42 8.70
N HIS A 2 -10.85 -17.47 9.40
CA HIS A 2 -12.14 -16.89 9.04
C HIS A 2 -11.91 -15.56 8.32
N ASP A 3 -12.47 -15.46 7.10
CA ASP A 3 -12.31 -14.26 6.29
C ASP A 3 -13.12 -13.08 6.83
N ASP A 4 -14.09 -13.36 7.72
CA ASP A 4 -14.92 -12.32 8.33
C ASP A 4 -14.16 -11.43 9.33
N ASN A 5 -12.91 -11.79 9.67
CA ASN A 5 -12.05 -10.98 10.54
C ASN A 5 -11.13 -10.06 9.76
N LEU A 6 -11.30 -9.96 8.46
CA LEU A 6 -10.47 -9.10 7.62
C LEU A 6 -10.89 -7.66 7.75
N PRO A 7 -9.92 -6.72 7.70
CA PRO A 7 -10.28 -5.30 7.70
C PRO A 7 -11.01 -4.90 6.44
N ASP A 8 -11.83 -3.86 6.54
CA ASP A 8 -12.51 -3.29 5.39
C ASP A 8 -11.57 -2.30 4.71
N LEU A 9 -11.21 -2.58 3.46
CA LEU A 9 -10.27 -1.77 2.69
C LEU A 9 -10.96 -0.83 1.70
N LYS A 10 -12.28 -0.88 1.62
CA LYS A 10 -13.02 -0.09 0.62
C LYS A 10 -12.82 1.41 0.84
N GLY A 11 -12.40 2.09 -0.20
CA GLY A 11 -12.19 3.53 -0.17
C GLY A 11 -10.94 3.97 0.59
N LYS A 12 -10.13 3.02 1.06
CA LYS A 12 -8.97 3.32 1.89
C LYS A 12 -7.68 3.03 1.13
N VAL A 13 -6.60 3.63 1.62
CA VAL A 13 -5.25 3.28 1.20
C VAL A 13 -4.63 2.46 2.33
N VAL A 14 -3.95 1.38 2.00
CA VAL A 14 -3.35 0.51 3.00
C VAL A 14 -1.85 0.40 2.77
N ALA A 15 -1.08 0.56 3.84
CA ALA A 15 0.35 0.29 3.84
C ALA A 15 0.56 -1.07 4.52
N LEU A 16 1.29 -1.95 3.86
CA LEU A 16 1.49 -3.33 4.30
C LEU A 16 2.97 -3.58 4.55
N TYR A 17 3.27 -4.27 5.64
CA TYR A 17 4.64 -4.62 6.01
C TYR A 17 4.69 -6.12 6.18
N VAL A 18 5.59 -6.78 5.46
CA VAL A 18 5.70 -8.24 5.43
C VAL A 18 6.87 -8.71 6.27
N ALA A 19 6.80 -9.96 6.73
CA ALA A 19 7.89 -10.59 7.46
C ALA A 19 9.07 -10.87 6.52
N ASN A 20 10.29 -10.63 7.00
CA ASN A 20 11.52 -10.92 6.26
C ASN A 20 11.48 -10.36 4.84
N PRO A 21 11.22 -9.06 4.67
CA PRO A 21 10.99 -8.52 3.33
C PRO A 21 12.27 -8.56 2.49
N PRO A 22 12.14 -8.83 1.18
CA PRO A 22 13.24 -8.57 0.27
C PRO A 22 13.55 -7.06 0.26
N SER A 23 14.73 -6.70 -0.25
CA SER A 23 15.21 -5.31 -0.16
C SER A 23 14.22 -4.30 -0.75
N TYR A 24 13.53 -4.65 -1.82
CA TYR A 24 12.59 -3.74 -2.48
C TYR A 24 11.28 -3.57 -1.71
N LEU A 25 11.04 -4.33 -0.65
CA LEU A 25 9.84 -4.23 0.19
C LEU A 25 10.16 -3.80 1.61
N GLN A 26 11.39 -3.42 1.92
CA GLN A 26 11.78 -3.09 3.29
C GLN A 26 11.00 -1.92 3.88
N ASN A 27 10.55 -1.00 3.04
CA ASN A 27 9.76 0.15 3.48
C ASN A 27 8.26 -0.08 3.38
N GLY A 28 7.86 -1.35 3.17
CA GLY A 28 6.47 -1.68 2.99
C GLY A 28 5.99 -1.50 1.56
N VAL A 29 4.74 -1.81 1.33
CA VAL A 29 4.08 -1.60 0.04
C VAL A 29 2.75 -0.93 0.30
N VAL A 30 2.37 0.00 -0.57
CA VAL A 30 1.13 0.77 -0.41
C VAL A 30 0.19 0.42 -1.56
N PHE A 31 -1.07 0.15 -1.23
CA PHE A 31 -2.11 -0.14 -2.21
C PHE A 31 -3.27 0.81 -2.06
N GLU A 32 -3.76 1.31 -3.19
CA GLU A 32 -5.08 1.92 -3.31
C GLU A 32 -6.00 0.94 -4.05
N TYR A 33 -7.30 1.08 -3.86
CA TYR A 33 -8.29 0.17 -4.44
C TYR A 33 -8.02 -1.28 -4.07
N ALA A 34 -7.65 -1.50 -2.82
CA ALA A 34 -7.25 -2.81 -2.36
C ALA A 34 -8.45 -3.69 -2.05
N SER A 35 -8.28 -4.99 -2.26
CA SER A 35 -9.28 -5.98 -1.93
C SER A 35 -8.60 -7.30 -1.60
N PHE A 36 -9.35 -8.21 -0.97
CA PHE A 36 -8.85 -9.54 -0.68
C PHE A 36 -9.31 -10.51 -1.76
N VAL A 37 -8.40 -11.34 -2.25
CA VAL A 37 -8.66 -12.30 -3.32
C VAL A 37 -8.01 -13.63 -2.95
N ARG A 38 -8.73 -14.72 -3.16
CA ARG A 38 -8.16 -16.06 -3.00
C ARG A 38 -7.59 -16.53 -4.32
N GLN A 39 -6.36 -17.01 -4.28
CA GLN A 39 -5.68 -17.56 -5.43
C GLN A 39 -4.96 -18.82 -4.98
N GLY A 40 -5.30 -19.95 -5.58
CA GLY A 40 -4.67 -21.21 -5.26
C GLY A 40 -4.83 -21.62 -3.79
N GLY A 41 -5.96 -21.29 -3.18
CA GLY A 41 -6.22 -21.61 -1.78
C GLY A 41 -5.56 -20.66 -0.78
N ARG A 42 -4.85 -19.66 -1.26
CA ARG A 42 -4.18 -18.68 -0.40
C ARG A 42 -4.82 -17.31 -0.56
N LEU A 43 -4.98 -16.61 0.55
CA LEU A 43 -5.60 -15.29 0.55
C LEU A 43 -4.53 -14.23 0.28
N PHE A 44 -4.81 -13.37 -0.70
CA PHE A 44 -3.95 -12.24 -1.04
C PHE A 44 -4.70 -10.93 -0.81
N VAL A 45 -3.98 -9.90 -0.43
CA VAL A 45 -4.44 -8.54 -0.57
C VAL A 45 -3.84 -8.00 -1.87
N VAL A 46 -4.71 -7.50 -2.75
CA VAL A 46 -4.31 -7.00 -4.07
C VAL A 46 -4.76 -5.57 -4.21
N GLY A 47 -4.02 -4.81 -4.99
CA GLY A 47 -4.38 -3.41 -5.22
C GLY A 47 -3.41 -2.78 -6.17
N ARG A 48 -3.60 -1.49 -6.40
CA ARG A 48 -2.73 -0.70 -7.26
C ARG A 48 -1.78 0.13 -6.41
N GLN A 49 -0.50 0.14 -6.76
CA GLN A 49 0.45 1.01 -6.10
C GLN A 49 0.17 2.43 -6.54
N PRO A 50 -0.06 3.36 -5.59
CA PRO A 50 -0.43 4.71 -5.96
C PRO A 50 0.71 5.48 -6.58
N GLU A 51 0.35 6.48 -7.36
CA GLU A 51 1.29 7.39 -8.00
C GLU A 51 2.17 8.11 -6.98
N TYR A 52 1.62 8.41 -5.81
CA TYR A 52 2.32 9.12 -4.75
C TYR A 52 2.92 8.18 -3.70
N SER A 53 3.16 6.94 -4.06
CA SER A 53 3.87 5.99 -3.22
C SER A 53 5.33 6.44 -3.02
N PRO A 54 5.99 6.07 -1.91
CA PRO A 54 7.43 6.26 -1.79
C PRO A 54 8.22 5.60 -2.92
N TYR A 55 7.55 4.79 -3.72
CA TYR A 55 8.13 4.08 -4.85
C TYR A 55 7.66 4.63 -6.19
N ASP A 56 7.20 5.89 -6.25
CA ASP A 56 6.60 6.40 -7.48
C ASP A 56 7.58 6.49 -8.65
N GLU A 57 8.88 6.48 -8.39
CA GLU A 57 9.89 6.37 -9.43
C GLU A 57 10.22 4.92 -9.76
N HIS A 58 9.65 3.98 -9.03
CA HIS A 58 9.89 2.58 -9.25
C HIS A 58 9.05 2.09 -10.43
N TRP A 59 9.56 1.08 -11.14
CA TRP A 59 8.86 0.51 -12.29
C TRP A 59 7.45 0.02 -11.96
N SER A 60 7.20 -0.36 -10.71
CA SER A 60 5.90 -0.91 -10.32
C SER A 60 4.86 0.14 -9.95
N ALA A 61 5.22 1.43 -9.99
CA ALA A 61 4.25 2.50 -9.69
C ALA A 61 3.05 2.41 -10.64
N LYS A 62 1.83 2.58 -10.10
CA LYS A 62 0.56 2.49 -10.83
C LYS A 62 0.21 1.09 -11.32
N LEU A 63 1.03 0.08 -11.03
CA LEU A 63 0.72 -1.28 -11.42
C LEU A 63 -0.05 -2.01 -10.34
N GLN A 64 -0.83 -2.99 -10.78
CA GLN A 64 -1.53 -3.91 -9.89
C GLN A 64 -0.52 -4.85 -9.26
N ALA A 65 -0.66 -5.11 -7.97
CA ALA A 65 0.21 -6.03 -7.27
C ALA A 65 -0.55 -6.75 -6.17
N GLY A 66 0.04 -7.77 -5.59
CA GLY A 66 -0.58 -8.52 -4.53
C GLY A 66 0.45 -9.04 -3.53
N VAL A 67 0.00 -9.16 -2.29
CA VAL A 67 0.82 -9.66 -1.18
C VAL A 67 0.01 -10.74 -0.45
N PRO A 68 0.61 -11.91 -0.14
CA PRO A 68 -0.09 -12.89 0.67
C PRO A 68 -0.46 -12.30 2.04
N TRP A 69 -1.72 -12.42 2.41
CA TRP A 69 -2.18 -11.86 3.68
C TRP A 69 -1.47 -12.50 4.87
N ASP A 70 -1.17 -13.79 4.78
CA ASP A 70 -0.49 -14.50 5.87
C ASP A 70 0.98 -14.09 6.04
N ALA A 71 1.54 -13.33 5.10
CA ALA A 71 2.89 -12.78 5.21
C ALA A 71 2.90 -11.39 5.83
N VAL A 72 1.75 -10.75 5.98
CA VAL A 72 1.64 -9.40 6.52
C VAL A 72 1.76 -9.46 8.04
N VAL A 73 2.70 -8.71 8.60
CA VAL A 73 2.89 -8.65 10.05
C VAL A 73 2.38 -7.35 10.65
N HIS A 74 2.18 -6.34 9.82
CA HIS A 74 1.70 -5.03 10.26
C HIS A 74 1.05 -4.32 9.08
N TYR A 75 -0.01 -3.58 9.33
CA TYR A 75 -0.60 -2.75 8.30
C TYR A 75 -1.14 -1.45 8.91
N VAL A 76 -1.23 -0.42 8.07
CA VAL A 76 -1.77 0.88 8.45
C VAL A 76 -2.84 1.25 7.43
N LEU A 77 -4.00 1.69 7.93
CA LEU A 77 -5.09 2.13 7.07
C LEU A 77 -5.16 3.65 7.07
N PHE A 78 -5.14 4.23 5.89
CA PHE A 78 -5.43 5.65 5.68
C PHE A 78 -6.89 5.76 5.25
N GLU A 79 -7.61 6.72 5.79
CA GLU A 79 -9.05 6.84 5.55
C GLU A 79 -9.41 7.09 4.09
N SER A 80 -8.47 7.71 3.33
CA SER A 80 -8.69 8.05 1.94
C SER A 80 -7.35 8.28 1.26
N HIS A 81 -7.38 8.47 -0.06
CA HIS A 81 -6.19 8.83 -0.81
C HIS A 81 -5.66 10.19 -0.35
N GLU A 82 -6.54 11.14 -0.09
CA GLU A 82 -6.14 12.47 0.39
C GLU A 82 -5.48 12.38 1.76
N ASP A 83 -6.00 11.53 2.64
CA ASP A 83 -5.40 11.33 3.96
C ASP A 83 -3.98 10.77 3.82
N TYR A 84 -3.80 9.79 2.94
CA TYR A 84 -2.49 9.22 2.69
C TYR A 84 -1.50 10.28 2.20
N VAL A 85 -1.89 11.05 1.19
CA VAL A 85 -1.02 12.07 0.61
C VAL A 85 -0.66 13.13 1.64
N SER A 86 -1.62 13.53 2.48
CA SER A 86 -1.38 14.58 3.48
C SER A 86 -0.41 14.14 4.57
N ARG A 87 -0.33 12.84 4.86
CA ARG A 87 0.51 12.30 5.94
C ARG A 87 1.89 11.87 5.50
N CYS A 88 2.12 11.74 4.19
CA CYS A 88 3.38 11.21 3.67
C CYS A 88 4.17 12.30 2.96
N PRO A 89 5.06 13.01 3.67
CA PRO A 89 5.83 14.12 3.07
C PRO A 89 6.63 13.70 1.84
N ARG A 90 7.05 12.44 1.78
CA ARG A 90 7.86 11.93 0.67
C ARG A 90 7.13 11.95 -0.67
N VAL A 91 5.79 11.96 -0.64
CA VAL A 91 5.01 11.89 -1.86
C VAL A 91 4.61 13.26 -2.37
N LYS A 92 5.06 14.31 -1.71
CA LYS A 92 4.74 15.67 -2.15
C LYS A 92 5.53 16.00 -3.41
N PRO A 93 4.91 16.67 -4.39
CA PRO A 93 5.58 17.02 -5.63
C PRO A 93 6.81 17.90 -5.38
N THR A 94 7.77 17.85 -6.31
CA THR A 94 9.00 18.65 -6.20
C THR A 94 8.70 20.14 -6.10
N TRP A 95 7.66 20.62 -6.80
CA TRP A 95 7.30 22.04 -6.78
C TRP A 95 6.92 22.52 -5.37
N TRP A 96 6.47 21.62 -4.49
CA TRP A 96 6.16 21.94 -3.10
C TRP A 96 7.34 22.57 -2.39
N ARG A 97 8.53 22.07 -2.65
CA ARG A 97 9.73 22.54 -1.99
C ARG A 97 10.07 23.98 -2.35
N ARG A 98 9.66 24.45 -3.52
CA ARG A 98 9.89 25.83 -3.97
C ARG A 98 9.15 26.84 -3.13
N PHE A 99 8.04 26.42 -2.52
CA PHE A 99 7.21 27.31 -1.73
C PHE A 99 7.46 27.18 -0.22
N PHE A 100 7.97 26.05 0.22
CA PHE A 100 8.05 25.73 1.64
C PHE A 100 9.45 25.33 2.13
N ALA A 101 10.43 25.35 1.27
CA ALA A 101 11.79 24.99 1.65
C ALA A 101 12.51 26.16 2.30
#